data_7fdbfcd9710c5de541aabb4176b6ec99
#
_entry.id   7fdbfcd9710c5de541aabb4176b6ec99
#
_cell.length_a   1.000
_cell.length_b   1.000
_cell.length_c   1.000
_cell.angle_alpha   90.00
_cell.angle_beta   90.00
_cell.angle_gamma   90.00
#
_symmetry.space_group_name_H-M   'P 1'
#
loop_
_entity.id
_entity.type
_entity.pdbx_description
1 polymer ?
#
loop_
_entity_poly.entity_id
_entity_poly.type
_entity_poly.pdbx_seq_one_letter_code
_entity_poly.pdbx_strand_id
1 'polypeptide(L)'
;MIHSSSVISESAIIGKNVQIGPFCIIGDNVEIGDNCVLTSHVIVKGHSKIGKNNVFFQFCSIGEDCQDKKYAGEATYLEIGDDNVFRESCTIHRGTVQDESMTRIGSRNLFMVNTHVAHDCICGDDNIFANNCTVAGHVHIGNQVILGGLTAVHQFCHIGSHAFTGGGAIVLKDVPPYVMVSGTKHIPQGINSEGLKRRGFTSSSIMAIKRAYKVIYRNGNTTDQALPILNEMAETEPDVRILADFVASSKRGIVR
;
A
#
# COMPACT_ATOMS: atom_id res chain seq x y z
N MET A 1 19.51 13.94 16.42
CA MET A 1 19.71 15.42 16.49
C MET A 1 18.39 16.10 16.12
N ILE A 2 17.92 17.03 16.96
CA ILE A 2 16.64 17.74 16.72
C ILE A 2 16.98 19.21 16.49
N HIS A 3 16.46 19.78 15.39
CA HIS A 3 16.68 21.20 15.07
C HIS A 3 15.83 22.09 15.97
N SER A 4 16.40 23.22 16.43
CA SER A 4 15.76 24.11 17.41
C SER A 4 14.48 24.80 16.92
N SER A 5 14.25 24.86 15.61
CA SER A 5 13.01 25.42 15.03
C SER A 5 11.87 24.41 14.92
N SER A 6 12.07 23.17 15.34
CA SER A 6 11.01 22.15 15.30
C SER A 6 10.18 22.20 16.59
N VAL A 7 8.89 21.95 16.45
CA VAL A 7 7.92 21.90 17.55
C VAL A 7 7.60 20.43 17.83
N ILE A 8 7.89 19.98 19.05
CA ILE A 8 7.65 18.58 19.45
C ILE A 8 6.78 18.61 20.71
N SER A 9 5.66 17.88 20.67
CA SER A 9 4.80 17.74 21.83
C SER A 9 5.53 17.03 22.99
N GLU A 10 5.24 17.42 24.21
CA GLU A 10 5.75 16.78 25.43
C GLU A 10 5.28 15.32 25.56
N SER A 11 4.15 14.96 24.96
CA SER A 11 3.61 13.59 24.94
C SER A 11 4.22 12.71 23.85
N ALA A 12 5.03 13.27 22.93
CA ALA A 12 5.66 12.51 21.87
C ALA A 12 6.82 11.65 22.39
N ILE A 13 6.91 10.41 21.92
CA ILE A 13 8.00 9.49 22.25
C ILE A 13 8.93 9.40 21.06
N ILE A 14 10.18 9.86 21.26
CA ILE A 14 11.20 9.89 20.21
C ILE A 14 12.29 8.84 20.52
N GLY A 15 12.50 7.93 19.59
CA GLY A 15 13.51 6.87 19.69
C GLY A 15 14.95 7.37 19.64
N LYS A 16 15.90 6.43 19.71
CA LYS A 16 17.33 6.72 19.67
C LYS A 16 17.76 7.12 18.27
N ASN A 17 18.75 8.03 18.20
CA ASN A 17 19.37 8.47 16.93
C ASN A 17 18.40 9.08 15.91
N VAL A 18 17.19 9.48 16.31
CA VAL A 18 16.25 10.15 15.43
C VAL A 18 16.80 11.51 15.04
N GLN A 19 16.70 11.84 13.75
CA GLN A 19 17.09 13.13 13.20
C GLN A 19 15.83 13.89 12.78
N ILE A 20 15.61 15.08 13.34
CA ILE A 20 14.50 15.96 13.02
C ILE A 20 15.07 17.29 12.53
N GLY A 21 14.89 17.55 11.24
CA GLY A 21 15.34 18.76 10.57
C GLY A 21 14.49 19.99 10.91
N PRO A 22 14.76 21.13 10.28
CA PRO A 22 14.08 22.39 10.64
C PRO A 22 12.58 22.39 10.29
N PHE A 23 11.82 23.12 11.10
CA PHE A 23 10.39 23.38 10.88
C PHE A 23 9.50 22.13 10.84
N CYS A 24 9.92 21.03 11.47
CA CYS A 24 9.06 19.86 11.67
C CYS A 24 8.09 20.09 12.85
N ILE A 25 6.93 19.45 12.78
CA ILE A 25 5.93 19.47 13.84
C ILE A 25 5.61 18.01 14.21
N ILE A 26 5.85 17.63 15.45
CA ILE A 26 5.50 16.32 16.01
C ILE A 26 4.42 16.56 17.06
N GLY A 27 3.22 16.10 16.77
CA GLY A 27 2.03 16.31 17.59
C GLY A 27 1.94 15.36 18.78
N ASP A 28 0.80 15.47 19.48
CA ASP A 28 0.51 14.64 20.66
C ASP A 28 0.34 13.17 20.30
N ASN A 29 0.74 12.29 21.23
CA ASN A 29 0.60 10.83 21.12
C ASN A 29 1.27 10.23 19.86
N VAL A 30 2.35 10.83 19.39
CA VAL A 30 3.19 10.30 18.32
C VAL A 30 4.34 9.50 18.90
N GLU A 31 4.55 8.30 18.39
CA GLU A 31 5.72 7.47 18.69
C GLU A 31 6.57 7.31 17.43
N ILE A 32 7.88 7.67 17.52
CA ILE A 32 8.84 7.51 16.42
C ILE A 32 9.95 6.57 16.86
N GLY A 33 10.12 5.46 16.14
CA GLY A 33 11.16 4.45 16.39
C GLY A 33 12.56 4.94 16.08
N ASP A 34 13.56 4.12 16.42
CA ASP A 34 14.96 4.44 16.34
C ASP A 34 15.42 4.74 14.90
N ASN A 35 16.45 5.59 14.76
CA ASN A 35 17.14 5.91 13.51
C ASN A 35 16.26 6.53 12.41
N CYS A 36 15.08 7.02 12.72
CA CYS A 36 14.24 7.72 11.74
C CYS A 36 14.84 9.08 11.38
N VAL A 37 14.60 9.50 10.13
CA VAL A 37 15.05 10.80 9.60
C VAL A 37 13.85 11.57 9.07
N LEU A 38 13.59 12.74 9.64
CA LEU A 38 12.61 13.72 9.15
C LEU A 38 13.42 14.92 8.62
N THR A 39 13.35 15.21 7.31
CA THR A 39 14.26 16.19 6.72
C THR A 39 13.94 17.64 7.12
N SER A 40 12.85 18.19 6.62
CA SER A 40 12.35 19.53 7.02
C SER A 40 10.87 19.67 6.72
N HIS A 41 10.15 20.52 7.45
CA HIS A 41 8.72 20.77 7.21
C HIS A 41 7.90 19.48 7.17
N VAL A 42 8.26 18.46 7.93
CA VAL A 42 7.51 17.21 8.10
C VAL A 42 6.55 17.37 9.26
N ILE A 43 5.31 17.02 9.04
CA ILE A 43 4.27 17.05 10.07
C ILE A 43 3.88 15.61 10.38
N VAL A 44 3.93 15.23 11.68
CA VAL A 44 3.42 13.96 12.17
C VAL A 44 2.40 14.27 13.27
N LYS A 45 1.19 13.77 13.11
CA LYS A 45 0.08 14.07 14.03
C LYS A 45 -0.60 12.84 14.59
N GLY A 46 -1.41 13.07 15.60
CA GLY A 46 -2.36 12.15 16.20
C GLY A 46 -1.72 10.90 16.76
N HIS A 47 -2.49 9.88 16.96
CA HIS A 47 -2.07 8.59 17.49
C HIS A 47 -1.33 7.79 16.39
N SER A 48 -0.11 8.25 16.04
CA SER A 48 0.72 7.64 15.01
C SER A 48 1.90 6.92 15.63
N LYS A 49 2.02 5.63 15.34
CA LYS A 49 3.16 4.79 15.74
C LYS A 49 4.00 4.46 14.52
N ILE A 50 5.23 4.96 14.52
CA ILE A 50 6.18 4.82 13.42
C ILE A 50 7.32 3.91 13.86
N GLY A 51 7.61 2.86 13.10
CA GLY A 51 8.70 1.93 13.32
C GLY A 51 10.08 2.57 13.11
N LYS A 52 11.12 1.76 12.92
CA LYS A 52 12.53 2.17 12.85
C LYS A 52 12.96 2.49 11.43
N ASN A 53 14.06 3.24 11.31
CA ASN A 53 14.78 3.51 10.06
C ASN A 53 13.90 4.14 8.96
N ASN A 54 12.77 4.75 9.28
CA ASN A 54 11.93 5.43 8.30
C ASN A 54 12.52 6.78 7.90
N VAL A 55 12.39 7.15 6.63
CA VAL A 55 12.86 8.43 6.10
C VAL A 55 11.70 9.21 5.52
N PHE A 56 11.51 10.44 6.04
CA PHE A 56 10.47 11.37 5.58
C PHE A 56 11.12 12.59 4.95
N PHE A 57 10.84 12.80 3.68
CA PHE A 57 11.26 14.00 2.96
C PHE A 57 10.33 15.17 3.26
N GLN A 58 10.76 16.36 2.84
CA GLN A 58 10.07 17.59 3.15
C GLN A 58 8.60 17.61 2.68
N PHE A 59 7.78 18.30 3.46
CA PHE A 59 6.36 18.50 3.25
C PHE A 59 5.48 17.25 3.38
N CYS A 60 6.01 16.15 3.94
CA CYS A 60 5.16 15.02 4.30
C CYS A 60 4.18 15.39 5.42
N SER A 61 2.92 14.98 5.28
CA SER A 61 1.88 15.07 6.32
C SER A 61 1.42 13.65 6.68
N ILE A 62 1.82 13.22 7.87
CA ILE A 62 1.68 11.84 8.35
C ILE A 62 0.76 11.82 9.56
N GLY A 63 -0.27 10.96 9.53
CA GLY A 63 -1.22 10.82 10.63
C GLY A 63 -2.22 11.96 10.74
N GLU A 64 -2.50 12.69 9.67
CA GLU A 64 -3.54 13.71 9.64
C GLU A 64 -4.94 13.08 9.77
N ASP A 65 -5.90 13.86 10.18
CA ASP A 65 -7.32 13.48 10.27
C ASP A 65 -7.82 13.00 8.91
N CYS A 66 -8.74 12.04 8.92
CA CYS A 66 -9.30 11.58 7.67
C CYS A 66 -10.17 12.66 7.01
N GLN A 67 -10.31 12.58 5.67
CA GLN A 67 -11.11 13.53 4.89
C GLN A 67 -12.59 13.13 4.76
N ASP A 68 -13.00 12.02 5.39
CA ASP A 68 -14.40 11.61 5.36
C ASP A 68 -15.25 12.61 6.17
N LYS A 69 -16.32 13.10 5.56
CA LYS A 69 -17.25 14.04 6.20
C LYS A 69 -17.94 13.50 7.45
N LYS A 70 -17.91 12.19 7.66
CA LYS A 70 -18.47 11.54 8.85
C LYS A 70 -17.53 11.59 10.05
N TYR A 71 -16.25 11.88 9.83
CA TYR A 71 -15.27 11.98 10.91
C TYR A 71 -15.62 13.16 11.82
N ALA A 72 -15.74 12.92 13.11
CA ALA A 72 -16.15 13.91 14.11
C ALA A 72 -15.06 14.15 15.18
N GLY A 73 -13.80 13.80 14.89
CA GLY A 73 -12.68 13.99 15.82
C GLY A 73 -12.43 12.80 16.74
N GLU A 74 -12.90 11.62 16.39
CA GLU A 74 -12.71 10.41 17.19
C GLU A 74 -11.23 10.01 17.24
N ALA A 75 -10.83 9.32 18.29
CA ALA A 75 -9.50 8.77 18.43
C ALA A 75 -9.29 7.63 17.42
N THR A 76 -8.50 7.89 16.40
CA THR A 76 -8.14 6.93 15.35
C THR A 76 -6.62 6.89 15.18
N TYR A 77 -6.10 5.86 14.55
CA TYR A 77 -4.70 5.47 14.65
C TYR A 77 -4.05 5.29 13.29
N LEU A 78 -2.72 5.41 13.29
CA LEU A 78 -1.84 5.07 12.17
C LEU A 78 -0.68 4.23 12.69
N GLU A 79 -0.43 3.08 12.05
CA GLU A 79 0.78 2.29 12.28
C GLU A 79 1.61 2.25 11.00
N ILE A 80 2.92 2.51 11.13
CA ILE A 80 3.92 2.42 10.06
C ILE A 80 5.04 1.49 10.53
N GLY A 81 5.35 0.46 9.75
CA GLY A 81 6.45 -0.46 9.99
C GLY A 81 7.82 0.18 9.80
N ASP A 82 8.83 -0.61 9.51
CA ASP A 82 10.23 -0.22 9.45
C ASP A 82 10.71 0.04 8.01
N ASP A 83 11.81 0.79 7.88
CA ASP A 83 12.58 0.93 6.64
C ASP A 83 11.78 1.53 5.45
N ASN A 84 10.73 2.30 5.69
CA ASN A 84 9.99 2.97 4.64
C ASN A 84 10.63 4.30 4.23
N VAL A 85 10.44 4.66 2.97
CA VAL A 85 10.85 5.96 2.43
C VAL A 85 9.62 6.71 1.91
N PHE A 86 9.34 7.86 2.52
CA PHE A 86 8.29 8.78 2.10
C PHE A 86 8.93 9.99 1.44
N ARG A 87 8.77 10.11 0.13
CA ARG A 87 9.28 11.23 -0.64
C ARG A 87 8.42 12.46 -0.43
N GLU A 88 8.83 13.55 -1.07
CA GLU A 88 8.28 14.89 -0.86
C GLU A 88 6.75 14.92 -1.01
N SER A 89 6.10 15.63 -0.12
CA SER A 89 4.65 15.89 -0.13
C SER A 89 3.76 14.65 -0.05
N CYS A 90 4.26 13.52 0.47
CA CYS A 90 3.43 12.37 0.77
C CYS A 90 2.43 12.67 1.89
N THR A 91 1.22 12.13 1.78
CA THR A 91 0.18 12.26 2.80
C THR A 91 -0.38 10.90 3.18
N ILE A 92 -0.39 10.59 4.49
CA ILE A 92 -0.93 9.34 5.04
C ILE A 92 -1.91 9.70 6.16
N HIS A 93 -3.16 9.29 6.04
CA HIS A 93 -4.21 9.60 7.01
C HIS A 93 -4.45 8.46 7.99
N ARG A 94 -4.93 8.81 9.19
CA ARG A 94 -5.38 7.84 10.21
C ARG A 94 -6.66 7.15 9.76
N GLY A 95 -7.04 6.08 10.47
CA GLY A 95 -8.28 5.34 10.25
C GLY A 95 -9.55 6.10 10.64
N THR A 96 -10.68 5.41 10.56
CA THR A 96 -12.01 5.90 10.99
C THR A 96 -12.70 4.85 11.85
N VAL A 97 -13.62 5.29 12.71
CA VAL A 97 -14.42 4.39 13.56
C VAL A 97 -15.44 3.53 12.80
N GLN A 98 -15.58 3.77 11.49
CA GLN A 98 -16.43 2.96 10.62
C GLN A 98 -15.78 1.62 10.23
N ASP A 99 -14.48 1.46 10.50
CA ASP A 99 -13.71 0.23 10.28
C ASP A 99 -12.91 -0.10 11.56
N GLU A 100 -11.66 -0.53 11.42
CA GLU A 100 -10.78 -0.89 12.55
C GLU A 100 -10.19 0.33 13.28
N SER A 101 -10.59 1.54 12.94
CA SER A 101 -10.05 2.81 13.45
C SER A 101 -8.56 2.99 13.17
N MET A 102 -8.01 2.27 12.19
CA MET A 102 -6.56 2.18 11.98
C MET A 102 -6.20 2.13 10.50
N THR A 103 -5.24 2.96 10.09
CA THR A 103 -4.49 2.78 8.84
C THR A 103 -3.18 2.06 9.15
N ARG A 104 -2.81 1.06 8.36
CA ARG A 104 -1.58 0.27 8.54
C ARG A 104 -0.71 0.29 7.29
N ILE A 105 0.55 0.64 7.48
CA ILE A 105 1.61 0.59 6.47
C ILE A 105 2.66 -0.40 6.95
N GLY A 106 2.98 -1.40 6.15
CA GLY A 106 4.03 -2.37 6.42
C GLY A 106 5.44 -1.76 6.34
N SER A 107 6.42 -2.56 5.97
CA SER A 107 7.84 -2.20 5.99
C SER A 107 8.44 -2.16 4.57
N ARG A 108 9.57 -1.45 4.42
CA ARG A 108 10.36 -1.38 3.18
C ARG A 108 9.61 -0.86 1.97
N ASN A 109 8.59 -0.04 2.19
CA ASN A 109 7.83 0.58 1.11
C ASN A 109 8.50 1.88 0.63
N LEU A 110 8.35 2.17 -0.66
CA LEU A 110 8.73 3.44 -1.27
C LEU A 110 7.47 4.20 -1.71
N PHE A 111 7.22 5.32 -1.07
CA PHE A 111 6.20 6.28 -1.48
C PHE A 111 6.89 7.42 -2.21
N MET A 112 6.73 7.49 -3.54
CA MET A 112 7.33 8.56 -4.35
C MET A 112 6.55 9.86 -4.18
N VAL A 113 7.06 10.91 -4.79
CA VAL A 113 6.57 12.29 -4.64
C VAL A 113 5.05 12.38 -4.80
N ASN A 114 4.41 13.09 -3.85
CA ASN A 114 2.99 13.43 -3.87
C ASN A 114 2.04 12.21 -3.85
N THR A 115 2.45 11.12 -3.21
CA THR A 115 1.59 9.94 -2.98
C THR A 115 0.62 10.21 -1.84
N HIS A 116 -0.63 9.77 -2.01
CA HIS A 116 -1.66 9.83 -0.97
C HIS A 116 -2.16 8.43 -0.59
N VAL A 117 -2.21 8.15 0.71
CA VAL A 117 -2.91 6.98 1.29
C VAL A 117 -3.98 7.47 2.25
N ALA A 118 -5.23 7.16 1.93
CA ALA A 118 -6.38 7.55 2.74
C ALA A 118 -6.56 6.62 3.96
N HIS A 119 -7.59 6.93 4.74
CA HIS A 119 -7.96 6.24 5.97
C HIS A 119 -8.27 4.75 5.79
N ASP A 120 -8.05 3.97 6.84
CA ASP A 120 -8.38 2.54 6.92
C ASP A 120 -7.73 1.66 5.83
N CYS A 121 -6.66 2.16 5.19
CA CYS A 121 -5.89 1.37 4.25
C CYS A 121 -4.96 0.41 4.99
N ILE A 122 -4.79 -0.79 4.43
CA ILE A 122 -3.80 -1.77 4.86
C ILE A 122 -2.83 -2.00 3.71
N CYS A 123 -1.58 -1.57 3.86
CA CYS A 123 -0.52 -1.76 2.90
C CYS A 123 0.52 -2.73 3.46
N GLY A 124 0.83 -3.78 2.74
CA GLY A 124 1.87 -4.74 3.10
C GLY A 124 3.29 -4.19 2.89
N ASP A 125 4.22 -5.08 2.65
CA ASP A 125 5.66 -4.83 2.59
C ASP A 125 6.18 -4.70 1.15
N ASP A 126 7.35 -4.04 1.02
CA ASP A 126 8.13 -3.97 -0.22
C ASP A 126 7.38 -3.38 -1.43
N ASN A 127 6.40 -2.50 -1.18
CA ASN A 127 5.60 -1.88 -2.23
C ASN A 127 6.26 -0.60 -2.78
N ILE A 128 5.94 -0.28 -4.03
CA ILE A 128 6.33 0.98 -4.67
C ILE A 128 5.07 1.72 -5.11
N PHE A 129 4.86 2.89 -4.55
CA PHE A 129 3.83 3.84 -4.93
C PHE A 129 4.49 4.96 -5.75
N ALA A 130 4.33 4.91 -7.08
CA ALA A 130 4.98 5.90 -7.94
C ALA A 130 4.32 7.28 -7.83
N ASN A 131 4.97 8.29 -8.40
CA ASN A 131 4.58 9.70 -8.27
C ASN A 131 3.08 9.95 -8.52
N ASN A 132 2.47 10.75 -7.64
CA ASN A 132 1.05 11.12 -7.70
C ASN A 132 0.08 9.94 -7.63
N CYS A 133 0.49 8.80 -7.09
CA CYS A 133 -0.42 7.69 -6.83
C CYS A 133 -1.37 8.05 -5.69
N THR A 134 -2.65 7.74 -5.85
CA THR A 134 -3.69 8.02 -4.86
C THR A 134 -4.43 6.75 -4.51
N VAL A 135 -4.45 6.41 -3.22
CA VAL A 135 -5.15 5.25 -2.67
C VAL A 135 -6.29 5.76 -1.79
N ALA A 136 -7.53 5.48 -2.21
CA ALA A 136 -8.72 5.88 -1.44
C ALA A 136 -8.93 4.99 -0.21
N GLY A 137 -9.89 5.33 0.65
CA GLY A 137 -10.13 4.64 1.92
C GLY A 137 -10.44 3.15 1.80
N HIS A 138 -10.10 2.40 2.85
CA HIS A 138 -10.37 0.96 2.99
C HIS A 138 -9.73 0.08 1.89
N VAL A 139 -8.67 0.53 1.25
CA VAL A 139 -7.95 -0.25 0.25
C VAL A 139 -6.93 -1.16 0.91
N HIS A 140 -6.94 -2.44 0.54
CA HIS A 140 -5.94 -3.40 0.99
C HIS A 140 -4.94 -3.68 -0.13
N ILE A 141 -3.66 -3.50 0.15
CA ILE A 141 -2.55 -3.72 -0.79
C ILE A 141 -1.64 -4.80 -0.20
N GLY A 142 -1.43 -5.87 -0.96
CA GLY A 142 -0.52 -6.95 -0.58
C GLY A 142 0.95 -6.52 -0.57
N ASN A 143 1.84 -7.48 -0.69
CA ASN A 143 3.28 -7.25 -0.69
C ASN A 143 3.83 -7.11 -2.11
N GLN A 144 4.92 -6.35 -2.25
CA GLN A 144 5.66 -6.22 -3.51
C GLN A 144 4.81 -5.75 -4.70
N VAL A 145 3.81 -4.94 -4.42
CA VAL A 145 2.96 -4.28 -5.43
C VAL A 145 3.67 -3.05 -5.98
N ILE A 146 3.50 -2.80 -7.26
CA ILE A 146 3.95 -1.55 -7.88
C ILE A 146 2.72 -0.83 -8.44
N LEU A 147 2.41 0.31 -7.88
CA LEU A 147 1.41 1.23 -8.42
C LEU A 147 2.13 2.28 -9.28
N GLY A 148 1.89 2.25 -10.59
CA GLY A 148 2.48 3.20 -11.54
C GLY A 148 2.06 4.64 -11.27
N GLY A 149 2.82 5.60 -11.78
CA GLY A 149 2.55 7.02 -11.57
C GLY A 149 1.12 7.41 -12.00
N LEU A 150 0.49 8.32 -11.26
CA LEU A 150 -0.90 8.75 -11.48
C LEU A 150 -1.94 7.61 -11.36
N THR A 151 -1.59 6.49 -10.74
CA THR A 151 -2.58 5.45 -10.44
C THR A 151 -3.56 5.95 -9.38
N ALA A 152 -4.86 5.77 -9.63
CA ALA A 152 -5.92 6.01 -8.66
C ALA A 152 -6.60 4.68 -8.30
N VAL A 153 -6.64 4.33 -7.01
CA VAL A 153 -7.30 3.11 -6.52
C VAL A 153 -8.58 3.51 -5.79
N HIS A 154 -9.71 3.01 -6.28
CA HIS A 154 -11.03 3.28 -5.70
C HIS A 154 -11.16 2.61 -4.32
N GLN A 155 -11.94 3.24 -3.42
CA GLN A 155 -12.19 2.74 -2.07
C GLN A 155 -12.68 1.27 -2.07
N PHE A 156 -12.26 0.53 -1.03
CA PHE A 156 -12.58 -0.88 -0.82
C PHE A 156 -12.03 -1.85 -1.88
N CYS A 157 -11.11 -1.43 -2.75
CA CYS A 157 -10.43 -2.33 -3.66
C CYS A 157 -9.31 -3.09 -2.93
N HIS A 158 -9.09 -4.33 -3.36
CA HIS A 158 -7.96 -5.15 -2.93
C HIS A 158 -6.96 -5.30 -4.08
N ILE A 159 -5.68 -5.08 -3.78
CA ILE A 159 -4.58 -5.26 -4.73
C ILE A 159 -3.71 -6.41 -4.23
N GLY A 160 -3.71 -7.51 -4.94
CA GLY A 160 -2.97 -8.71 -4.58
C GLY A 160 -1.46 -8.55 -4.71
N SER A 161 -0.71 -9.34 -3.95
CA SER A 161 0.76 -9.30 -3.93
C SER A 161 1.36 -9.47 -5.33
N HIS A 162 2.48 -8.78 -5.59
CA HIS A 162 3.19 -8.76 -6.87
C HIS A 162 2.41 -8.17 -8.05
N ALA A 163 1.22 -7.61 -7.83
CA ALA A 163 0.47 -6.91 -8.88
C ALA A 163 1.22 -5.65 -9.36
N PHE A 164 0.91 -5.24 -10.57
CA PHE A 164 1.50 -4.04 -11.17
C PHE A 164 0.40 -3.24 -11.88
N THR A 165 0.35 -1.93 -11.65
CA THR A 165 -0.47 -1.03 -12.45
C THR A 165 0.41 -0.15 -13.33
N GLY A 166 0.05 -0.02 -14.61
CA GLY A 166 0.68 0.94 -15.52
C GLY A 166 0.32 2.39 -15.12
N GLY A 167 1.15 3.34 -15.52
CA GLY A 167 0.91 4.76 -15.25
C GLY A 167 -0.47 5.23 -15.72
N GLY A 168 -1.14 6.05 -14.91
CA GLY A 168 -2.49 6.55 -15.17
C GLY A 168 -3.61 5.52 -15.02
N ALA A 169 -3.36 4.37 -14.41
CA ALA A 169 -4.40 3.36 -14.18
C ALA A 169 -5.45 3.87 -13.19
N ILE A 170 -6.73 3.65 -13.51
CA ILE A 170 -7.86 3.84 -12.60
C ILE A 170 -8.38 2.45 -12.22
N VAL A 171 -8.18 2.06 -10.96
CA VAL A 171 -8.54 0.75 -10.44
C VAL A 171 -9.87 0.85 -9.71
N LEU A 172 -10.93 0.25 -10.29
CA LEU A 172 -12.30 0.29 -9.76
C LEU A 172 -12.75 -1.05 -9.16
N LYS A 173 -11.98 -2.11 -9.38
CA LYS A 173 -12.21 -3.48 -8.90
C LYS A 173 -10.92 -4.09 -8.41
N ASP A 174 -11.02 -5.25 -7.74
CA ASP A 174 -9.87 -5.93 -7.18
C ASP A 174 -8.87 -6.37 -8.27
N VAL A 175 -7.59 -6.19 -7.99
CA VAL A 175 -6.50 -6.65 -8.87
C VAL A 175 -5.89 -7.92 -8.28
N PRO A 176 -6.06 -9.09 -8.91
CA PRO A 176 -5.50 -10.31 -8.37
C PRO A 176 -3.97 -10.31 -8.29
N PRO A 177 -3.38 -11.15 -7.42
CA PRO A 177 -1.94 -11.31 -7.33
C PRO A 177 -1.29 -11.54 -8.69
N TYR A 178 -0.08 -10.97 -8.86
CA TYR A 178 0.74 -11.11 -10.07
C TYR A 178 0.23 -10.38 -11.32
N VAL A 179 -1.02 -9.91 -11.33
CA VAL A 179 -1.67 -9.35 -12.53
C VAL A 179 -1.11 -7.96 -12.84
N MET A 180 -0.86 -7.71 -14.12
CA MET A 180 -0.58 -6.38 -14.65
C MET A 180 -1.85 -5.74 -15.19
N VAL A 181 -2.15 -4.52 -14.76
CA VAL A 181 -3.25 -3.70 -15.29
C VAL A 181 -2.68 -2.58 -16.16
N SER A 182 -3.21 -2.43 -17.36
CA SER A 182 -2.83 -1.34 -18.27
C SER A 182 -3.26 0.03 -17.74
N GLY A 183 -2.38 1.01 -17.88
CA GLY A 183 -2.66 2.39 -17.49
C GLY A 183 -3.78 3.05 -18.31
N THR A 184 -3.81 2.82 -19.63
CA THR A 184 -4.73 3.53 -20.54
C THR A 184 -6.09 2.84 -20.70
N LYS A 185 -6.14 1.51 -20.62
CA LYS A 185 -7.37 0.73 -20.82
C LYS A 185 -7.96 0.19 -19.52
N HIS A 186 -7.23 0.28 -18.42
CA HIS A 186 -7.61 -0.21 -17.09
C HIS A 186 -8.00 -1.70 -17.06
N ILE A 187 -7.43 -2.50 -17.96
CA ILE A 187 -7.71 -3.93 -18.13
C ILE A 187 -6.48 -4.79 -17.86
N PRO A 188 -6.67 -6.08 -17.49
CA PRO A 188 -5.57 -7.02 -17.31
C PRO A 188 -4.82 -7.29 -18.64
N GLN A 189 -3.49 -7.16 -18.61
CA GLN A 189 -2.64 -7.38 -19.79
C GLN A 189 -1.65 -8.55 -19.66
N GLY A 190 -1.75 -9.31 -18.60
CA GLY A 190 -0.86 -10.43 -18.34
C GLY A 190 -0.42 -10.46 -16.89
N ILE A 191 0.69 -11.15 -16.64
CA ILE A 191 1.32 -11.21 -15.32
C ILE A 191 2.64 -10.45 -15.31
N ASN A 192 3.04 -9.97 -14.14
CA ASN A 192 4.30 -9.25 -13.90
C ASN A 192 5.52 -10.18 -13.96
N SER A 193 5.74 -10.86 -15.11
CA SER A 193 6.77 -11.89 -15.27
C SER A 193 8.17 -11.39 -14.94
N GLU A 194 8.53 -10.16 -15.35
CA GLU A 194 9.85 -9.60 -15.06
C GLU A 194 10.04 -9.27 -13.58
N GLY A 195 8.99 -8.75 -12.93
CA GLY A 195 9.00 -8.54 -11.48
C GLY A 195 9.17 -9.85 -10.72
N LEU A 196 8.46 -10.90 -11.13
CA LEU A 196 8.56 -12.22 -10.51
C LEU A 196 9.96 -12.82 -10.67
N LYS A 197 10.57 -12.76 -11.87
CA LYS A 197 11.96 -13.20 -12.10
C LYS A 197 12.96 -12.49 -11.19
N ARG A 198 12.87 -11.15 -11.10
CA ARG A 198 13.75 -10.34 -10.23
C ARG A 198 13.61 -10.70 -8.76
N ARG A 199 12.47 -11.24 -8.35
CA ARG A 199 12.16 -11.69 -6.99
C ARG A 199 12.45 -13.16 -6.74
N GLY A 200 13.09 -13.85 -7.71
CA GLY A 200 13.56 -15.22 -7.54
C GLY A 200 12.52 -16.31 -7.80
N PHE A 201 11.36 -15.97 -8.37
CA PHE A 201 10.41 -17.00 -8.79
C PHE A 201 11.01 -17.90 -9.87
N THR A 202 10.84 -19.21 -9.74
CA THR A 202 11.33 -20.17 -10.73
C THR A 202 10.56 -20.05 -12.04
N SER A 203 11.16 -20.50 -13.15
CA SER A 203 10.48 -20.54 -14.44
C SER A 203 9.22 -21.42 -14.41
N SER A 204 9.24 -22.51 -13.65
CA SER A 204 8.08 -23.39 -13.46
C SER A 204 6.94 -22.67 -12.74
N SER A 205 7.23 -21.96 -11.64
CA SER A 205 6.26 -21.18 -10.90
C SER A 205 5.64 -20.06 -11.76
N ILE A 206 6.46 -19.30 -12.49
CA ILE A 206 5.97 -18.27 -13.41
C ILE A 206 5.07 -18.86 -14.50
N MET A 207 5.42 -20.05 -15.01
CA MET A 207 4.59 -20.77 -15.98
C MET A 207 3.27 -21.22 -15.38
N ALA A 208 3.24 -21.69 -14.13
CA ALA A 208 2.03 -22.07 -13.43
C ALA A 208 1.09 -20.86 -13.23
N ILE A 209 1.63 -19.75 -12.71
CA ILE A 209 0.90 -18.48 -12.58
C ILE A 209 0.33 -18.00 -13.92
N LYS A 210 1.12 -18.15 -15.01
CA LYS A 210 0.67 -17.77 -16.36
C LYS A 210 -0.47 -18.67 -16.87
N ARG A 211 -0.45 -19.97 -16.56
CA ARG A 211 -1.58 -20.87 -16.84
C ARG A 211 -2.82 -20.45 -16.06
N ALA A 212 -2.68 -20.20 -14.76
CA ALA A 212 -3.77 -19.72 -13.91
C ALA A 212 -4.37 -18.38 -14.40
N TYR A 213 -3.53 -17.42 -14.80
CA TYR A 213 -3.98 -16.18 -15.45
C TYR A 213 -4.84 -16.47 -16.69
N LYS A 214 -4.47 -17.43 -17.54
CA LYS A 214 -5.26 -17.79 -18.73
C LYS A 214 -6.62 -18.37 -18.35
N VAL A 215 -6.69 -19.20 -17.31
CA VAL A 215 -7.96 -19.73 -16.78
C VAL A 215 -8.92 -18.60 -16.43
N ILE A 216 -8.44 -17.55 -15.80
CA ILE A 216 -9.27 -16.41 -15.37
C ILE A 216 -9.66 -15.51 -16.56
N TYR A 217 -8.72 -15.20 -17.46
CA TYR A 217 -8.84 -14.07 -18.37
C TYR A 217 -8.89 -14.42 -19.86
N ARG A 218 -8.57 -15.66 -20.25
CA ARG A 218 -8.40 -16.04 -21.68
C ARG A 218 -9.28 -17.21 -22.11
N ASN A 219 -9.72 -18.04 -21.19
CA ASN A 219 -10.48 -19.25 -21.51
C ASN A 219 -11.99 -19.03 -21.54
N GLY A 220 -12.48 -17.79 -21.42
CA GLY A 220 -13.89 -17.45 -21.41
C GLY A 220 -14.64 -17.80 -20.12
N ASN A 221 -13.96 -18.22 -19.08
CA ASN A 221 -14.57 -18.59 -17.80
C ASN A 221 -15.12 -17.37 -17.06
N THR A 222 -16.26 -17.53 -16.41
CA THR A 222 -16.65 -16.65 -15.30
C THR A 222 -15.73 -16.89 -14.11
N THR A 223 -15.80 -16.03 -13.10
CA THR A 223 -15.01 -16.23 -11.86
C THR A 223 -15.36 -17.55 -11.19
N ASP A 224 -16.66 -17.89 -11.10
CA ASP A 224 -17.15 -19.12 -10.49
C ASP A 224 -16.69 -20.39 -11.26
N GLN A 225 -16.60 -20.32 -12.59
CA GLN A 225 -16.07 -21.40 -13.41
C GLN A 225 -14.55 -21.54 -13.32
N ALA A 226 -13.84 -20.44 -13.11
CA ALA A 226 -12.39 -20.45 -12.96
C ALA A 226 -11.93 -21.01 -11.60
N LEU A 227 -12.67 -20.75 -10.52
CA LEU A 227 -12.28 -21.12 -9.15
C LEU A 227 -12.02 -22.62 -8.95
N PRO A 228 -12.88 -23.56 -9.37
CA PRO A 228 -12.59 -24.99 -9.24
C PRO A 228 -11.29 -25.40 -9.92
N ILE A 229 -11.02 -24.87 -11.13
CA ILE A 229 -9.82 -25.15 -11.90
C ILE A 229 -8.57 -24.58 -11.18
N LEU A 230 -8.67 -23.37 -10.65
CA LEU A 230 -7.58 -22.76 -9.88
C LEU A 230 -7.28 -23.56 -8.60
N ASN A 231 -8.31 -24.06 -7.92
CA ASN A 231 -8.14 -24.88 -6.72
C ASN A 231 -7.44 -26.21 -7.01
N GLU A 232 -7.81 -26.89 -8.10
CA GLU A 232 -7.11 -28.10 -8.56
C GLU A 232 -5.63 -27.80 -8.88
N MET A 233 -5.35 -26.73 -9.62
CA MET A 233 -3.98 -26.32 -9.90
C MET A 233 -3.19 -25.99 -8.63
N ALA A 234 -3.83 -25.42 -7.64
CA ALA A 234 -3.23 -25.01 -6.38
C ALA A 234 -2.85 -26.19 -5.45
N GLU A 235 -3.31 -27.42 -5.74
CA GLU A 235 -2.90 -28.62 -4.99
C GLU A 235 -1.40 -28.91 -5.16
N THR A 236 -0.85 -28.61 -6.34
CA THR A 236 0.55 -28.86 -6.68
C THR A 236 1.39 -27.59 -6.85
N GLU A 237 0.76 -26.43 -6.96
CA GLU A 237 1.39 -25.15 -7.28
C GLU A 237 1.08 -24.10 -6.20
N PRO A 238 1.93 -23.95 -5.17
CA PRO A 238 1.66 -23.04 -4.04
C PRO A 238 1.40 -21.58 -4.45
N ASP A 239 2.08 -21.09 -5.49
CA ASP A 239 1.90 -19.73 -5.97
C ASP A 239 0.53 -19.51 -6.63
N VAL A 240 -0.09 -20.57 -7.16
CA VAL A 240 -1.47 -20.52 -7.67
C VAL A 240 -2.46 -20.47 -6.51
N ARG A 241 -2.16 -21.05 -5.34
CA ARG A 241 -3.01 -20.96 -4.14
C ARG A 241 -3.28 -19.51 -3.77
N ILE A 242 -2.25 -18.66 -3.75
CA ILE A 242 -2.39 -17.24 -3.41
C ILE A 242 -3.37 -16.54 -4.37
N LEU A 243 -3.32 -16.89 -5.65
CA LEU A 243 -4.23 -16.35 -6.68
C LEU A 243 -5.66 -16.86 -6.50
N ALA A 244 -5.84 -18.17 -6.24
CA ALA A 244 -7.15 -18.79 -6.04
C ALA A 244 -7.86 -18.23 -4.81
N ASP A 245 -7.16 -18.13 -3.69
CA ASP A 245 -7.71 -17.61 -2.43
C ASP A 245 -8.12 -16.13 -2.57
N PHE A 246 -7.31 -15.33 -3.25
CA PHE A 246 -7.66 -13.94 -3.55
C PHE A 246 -8.94 -13.84 -4.40
N VAL A 247 -9.03 -14.62 -5.48
CA VAL A 247 -10.20 -14.60 -6.37
C VAL A 247 -11.45 -15.07 -5.64
N ALA A 248 -11.34 -16.07 -4.76
CA ALA A 248 -12.44 -16.57 -3.93
C ALA A 248 -12.93 -15.53 -2.91
N SER A 249 -12.01 -14.73 -2.33
CA SER A 249 -12.34 -13.73 -1.31
C SER A 249 -12.86 -12.40 -1.89
N SER A 250 -12.70 -12.17 -3.19
CA SER A 250 -13.08 -10.91 -3.85
C SER A 250 -14.58 -10.69 -3.81
N LYS A 251 -15.02 -9.72 -3.01
CA LYS A 251 -16.45 -9.31 -2.91
C LYS A 251 -16.84 -8.29 -3.97
N ARG A 252 -15.89 -7.47 -4.41
CA ARG A 252 -16.10 -6.39 -5.39
C ARG A 252 -16.02 -6.88 -6.84
N GLY A 253 -15.55 -8.10 -7.03
CA GLY A 253 -15.18 -8.65 -8.33
C GLY A 253 -13.81 -8.14 -8.80
N ILE A 254 -13.17 -8.92 -9.65
CA ILE A 254 -11.84 -8.61 -10.17
C ILE A 254 -11.89 -7.75 -11.43
N VAL A 255 -10.80 -7.03 -11.73
CA VAL A 255 -10.61 -6.34 -13.03
C VAL A 255 -10.74 -7.34 -14.19
N ARG A 256 -11.40 -6.92 -15.30
CA ARG A 256 -11.58 -7.74 -16.51
C ARG A 256 -11.50 -6.91 -17.78
#